data_caaf8030914fe7d148a950be3ccf421f
#
_entry.id   caaf8030914fe7d148a950be3ccf421f
#
_cell.length_a   1.000
_cell.length_b   1.000
_cell.length_c   1.000
_cell.angle_alpha   90.00
_cell.angle_beta   90.00
_cell.angle_gamma   90.00
#
_symmetry.space_group_name_H-M   'P 1'
#
loop_
_entity.id
_entity.type
_entity.pdbx_description
1 polymer ?
#
loop_
_entity_poly.entity_id
_entity_poly.type
_entity_poly.pdbx_seq_one_letter_code
_entity_poly.pdbx_strand_id
1 'polypeptide(L)'
;MSPIATTKAVINSANSLIRYGQNFETTILNLFNEFGNLEYEIQKKKIKILNYYKFNFSKFLPYRGKIKSRFSFIIFFVLGFFPLKKILKRHKPDYLIIHLISSLPLILLILFKFETKFILRISGYPRMNFFRKLLWKIAFKKIYLVTCPTENTFNYLKNLNLIKATKIKLLLDPIIDVKELNIKKKQKVNFKNYFLSVGRLTKQKNFIFLCKAFKKLVEENKTLKLLIAGNGEDESKIRNFININNLQENIILLGYVPNIYPYFKNSNGFILSSLWEDPGFVLVEAFYCRAPTLSSNSWPGPVELIKHNYNGIIFENNNIENFMVKFKELENFRDKFKLKLNSLKIAKKFTLFSHYKSFSQLIF
;
A
#
# COMPACT_ATOMS: atom_id res chain seq x y z
N MET A 1 9.34 3.31 12.88
CA MET A 1 8.25 3.57 11.92
C MET A 1 7.77 2.24 11.36
N SER A 2 6.47 1.99 11.31
CA SER A 2 5.94 0.82 10.60
C SER A 2 6.32 0.91 9.12
N PRO A 3 6.65 -0.20 8.46
CA PRO A 3 6.99 -0.18 7.04
C PRO A 3 5.83 0.38 6.23
N ILE A 4 6.12 1.41 5.44
CA ILE A 4 5.14 2.01 4.54
C ILE A 4 4.82 0.99 3.44
N ALA A 5 3.58 0.92 2.98
CA ALA A 5 3.14 -0.01 1.93
C ALA A 5 4.06 0.00 0.68
N THR A 6 4.57 1.19 0.31
CA THR A 6 5.51 1.34 -0.80
C THR A 6 6.84 0.64 -0.56
N THR A 7 7.39 0.69 0.67
CA THR A 7 8.64 -0.01 1.04
C THR A 7 8.45 -1.53 0.90
N LYS A 8 7.30 -2.05 1.37
CA LYS A 8 6.93 -3.46 1.20
C LYS A 8 6.80 -3.83 -0.29
N ALA A 9 6.22 -2.95 -1.10
CA ALA A 9 6.12 -3.18 -2.54
C ALA A 9 7.48 -3.27 -3.23
N VAL A 10 8.45 -2.41 -2.86
CA VAL A 10 9.84 -2.47 -3.37
C VAL A 10 10.49 -3.81 -3.05
N ILE A 11 10.48 -4.20 -1.77
CA ILE A 11 11.09 -5.45 -1.31
C ILE A 11 10.43 -6.66 -1.98
N ASN A 12 9.11 -6.69 -2.04
CA ASN A 12 8.37 -7.78 -2.63
C ASN A 12 8.55 -7.86 -4.16
N SER A 13 8.65 -6.72 -4.85
CA SER A 13 8.94 -6.68 -6.29
C SER A 13 10.33 -7.27 -6.57
N ALA A 14 11.36 -6.83 -5.84
CA ALA A 14 12.69 -7.41 -5.95
C ALA A 14 12.71 -8.91 -5.62
N ASN A 15 12.06 -9.31 -4.51
CA ASN A 15 11.96 -10.71 -4.11
C ASN A 15 11.24 -11.58 -5.14
N SER A 16 10.21 -11.05 -5.81
CA SER A 16 9.48 -11.79 -6.85
C SER A 16 10.38 -12.13 -8.03
N LEU A 17 11.22 -11.20 -8.46
CA LEU A 17 12.13 -11.39 -9.59
C LEU A 17 13.25 -12.39 -9.26
N ILE A 18 13.89 -12.26 -8.08
CA ILE A 18 14.94 -13.21 -7.66
C ILE A 18 14.38 -14.61 -7.47
N ARG A 19 13.19 -14.72 -6.89
CA ARG A 19 12.63 -16.02 -6.50
C ARG A 19 12.11 -16.85 -7.67
N TYR A 20 11.56 -16.21 -8.69
CA TYR A 20 10.90 -16.88 -9.80
C TYR A 20 11.62 -16.68 -11.13
N GLY A 21 12.52 -15.73 -11.24
CA GLY A 21 13.28 -15.43 -12.46
C GLY A 21 14.73 -15.91 -12.36
N GLN A 22 15.09 -16.90 -13.18
CA GLN A 22 16.46 -17.46 -13.19
C GLN A 22 17.53 -16.47 -13.63
N ASN A 23 17.16 -15.47 -14.46
CA ASN A 23 18.09 -14.52 -15.08
C ASN A 23 17.96 -13.09 -14.53
N PHE A 24 17.32 -12.90 -13.37
CA PHE A 24 17.18 -11.58 -12.76
C PHE A 24 18.16 -11.39 -11.63
N GLU A 25 18.97 -10.36 -11.73
CA GLU A 25 19.72 -9.81 -10.63
C GLU A 25 19.08 -8.50 -10.18
N THR A 26 18.64 -8.42 -8.93
CA THR A 26 17.96 -7.24 -8.41
C THR A 26 18.74 -6.61 -7.29
N THR A 27 18.84 -5.27 -7.32
CA THR A 27 19.50 -4.49 -6.29
C THR A 27 18.56 -3.39 -5.82
N ILE A 28 18.30 -3.31 -4.53
CA ILE A 28 17.61 -2.15 -3.94
C ILE A 28 18.61 -1.03 -3.75
N LEU A 29 18.38 0.08 -4.44
CA LEU A 29 19.19 1.27 -4.26
C LEU A 29 18.63 2.11 -3.09
N ASN A 30 19.39 2.16 -2.02
CA ASN A 30 19.09 2.87 -0.77
C ASN A 30 19.93 4.13 -0.67
N LEU A 31 19.46 5.23 -1.26
CA LEU A 31 20.25 6.47 -1.33
C LEU A 31 20.43 7.13 0.05
N PHE A 32 19.37 7.18 0.85
CA PHE A 32 19.30 7.96 2.07
C PHE A 32 19.12 7.10 3.34
N ASN A 33 19.43 5.83 3.25
CA ASN A 33 19.27 4.84 4.33
C ASN A 33 17.81 4.71 4.83
N GLU A 34 16.84 4.86 3.92
CA GLU A 34 15.42 4.72 4.20
C GLU A 34 15.00 3.27 4.51
N PHE A 35 15.79 2.28 4.08
CA PHE A 35 15.60 0.85 4.34
C PHE A 35 16.43 0.31 5.52
N GLY A 36 17.17 1.15 6.24
CA GLY A 36 18.11 0.67 7.27
C GLY A 36 17.51 -0.26 8.33
N ASN A 37 16.27 0.00 8.78
CA ASN A 37 15.57 -0.87 9.74
C ASN A 37 15.07 -2.19 9.12
N LEU A 38 15.11 -2.36 7.80
CA LEU A 38 14.65 -3.52 7.04
C LEU A 38 15.81 -4.27 6.38
N GLU A 39 17.04 -3.82 6.58
CA GLU A 39 18.22 -4.38 5.91
C GLU A 39 18.38 -5.89 6.19
N TYR A 40 18.18 -6.31 7.43
CA TYR A 40 18.19 -7.72 7.81
C TYR A 40 17.11 -8.52 7.06
N GLU A 41 15.90 -7.99 6.95
CA GLU A 41 14.81 -8.66 6.22
C GLU A 41 15.11 -8.76 4.73
N ILE A 42 15.70 -7.71 4.14
CA ILE A 42 16.11 -7.66 2.74
C ILE A 42 17.20 -8.70 2.47
N GLN A 43 18.24 -8.76 3.31
CA GLN A 43 19.34 -9.72 3.20
C GLN A 43 18.84 -11.17 3.34
N LYS A 44 17.93 -11.44 4.29
CA LYS A 44 17.29 -12.76 4.45
C LYS A 44 16.58 -13.24 3.18
N LYS A 45 16.07 -12.31 2.38
CA LYS A 45 15.44 -12.60 1.07
C LYS A 45 16.47 -12.69 -0.06
N LYS A 46 17.78 -12.65 0.23
CA LYS A 46 18.90 -12.65 -0.73
C LYS A 46 18.86 -11.50 -1.75
N ILE A 47 18.24 -10.38 -1.38
CA ILE A 47 18.18 -9.18 -2.21
C ILE A 47 19.44 -8.36 -1.94
N LYS A 48 20.16 -7.97 -2.99
CA LYS A 48 21.27 -7.03 -2.87
C LYS A 48 20.77 -5.65 -2.48
N ILE A 49 21.43 -4.98 -1.56
CA ILE A 49 21.15 -3.59 -1.19
C ILE A 49 22.40 -2.75 -1.39
N LEU A 50 22.28 -1.65 -2.08
CA LEU A 50 23.35 -0.68 -2.29
C LEU A 50 23.04 0.57 -1.47
N ASN A 51 23.69 0.70 -0.31
CA ASN A 51 23.62 1.87 0.56
C ASN A 51 24.63 2.92 0.07
N TYR A 52 24.13 4.09 -0.37
CA TYR A 52 25.03 5.19 -0.74
C TYR A 52 25.46 5.98 0.50
N TYR A 53 24.47 6.48 1.26
CA TYR A 53 24.71 7.10 2.53
C TYR A 53 24.41 6.12 3.67
N LYS A 54 25.36 5.97 4.61
CA LYS A 54 25.16 5.15 5.82
C LYS A 54 24.26 5.85 6.86
N PHE A 55 24.17 7.18 6.75
CA PHE A 55 23.43 8.02 7.68
C PHE A 55 21.97 8.16 7.24
N ASN A 56 21.04 8.03 8.20
CA ASN A 56 19.62 8.18 7.91
C ASN A 56 19.18 9.65 8.01
N PHE A 57 19.24 10.34 6.90
CA PHE A 57 18.83 11.75 6.80
C PHE A 57 17.37 12.00 7.19
N SER A 58 16.48 11.02 7.03
CA SER A 58 15.07 11.19 7.35
C SER A 58 14.79 11.44 8.84
N LYS A 59 15.71 11.09 9.73
CA LYS A 59 15.59 11.34 11.17
C LYS A 59 15.78 12.82 11.54
N PHE A 60 16.54 13.56 10.72
CA PHE A 60 16.94 14.94 11.01
C PHE A 60 16.18 15.96 10.17
N LEU A 61 15.59 15.54 9.06
CA LEU A 61 14.86 16.45 8.20
C LEU A 61 13.39 16.55 8.63
N PRO A 62 12.85 17.78 8.69
CA PRO A 62 11.47 17.98 9.08
C PRO A 62 10.52 17.44 8.00
N TYR A 63 9.64 16.52 8.38
CA TYR A 63 8.68 15.87 7.47
C TYR A 63 7.23 16.28 7.72
N ARG A 64 6.96 17.03 8.81
CA ARG A 64 5.61 17.53 9.13
C ARG A 64 5.40 18.94 8.59
N GLY A 65 4.27 19.15 7.90
CA GLY A 65 3.91 20.45 7.31
C GLY A 65 4.34 20.63 5.83
N LYS A 66 3.55 21.40 5.07
CA LYS A 66 3.74 21.56 3.62
C LYS A 66 5.06 22.22 3.22
N ILE A 67 5.51 23.23 3.96
CA ILE A 67 6.75 23.97 3.66
C ILE A 67 7.97 23.15 4.07
N LYS A 68 7.96 22.57 5.27
CA LYS A 68 9.07 21.77 5.81
C LYS A 68 9.34 20.53 4.96
N SER A 69 8.28 19.85 4.49
CA SER A 69 8.43 18.69 3.63
C SER A 69 9.00 19.02 2.24
N ARG A 70 8.70 20.22 1.70
CA ARG A 70 9.30 20.70 0.42
C ARG A 70 10.79 20.98 0.57
N PHE A 71 11.21 21.60 1.67
CA PHE A 71 12.62 21.86 1.96
C PHE A 71 13.41 20.54 2.07
N SER A 72 12.92 19.58 2.82
CA SER A 72 13.53 18.25 2.91
C SER A 72 13.65 17.56 1.54
N PHE A 73 12.65 17.76 0.68
CA PHE A 73 12.66 17.22 -0.68
C PHE A 73 13.76 17.84 -1.54
N ILE A 74 14.01 19.15 -1.43
CA ILE A 74 15.09 19.84 -2.13
C ILE A 74 16.46 19.31 -1.66
N ILE A 75 16.64 19.13 -0.35
CA ILE A 75 17.87 18.54 0.20
C ILE A 75 18.11 17.13 -0.35
N PHE A 76 17.09 16.26 -0.33
CA PHE A 76 17.20 14.91 -0.91
C PHE A 76 17.49 14.96 -2.40
N PHE A 77 16.94 15.92 -3.12
CA PHE A 77 17.23 16.10 -4.53
C PHE A 77 18.70 16.44 -4.77
N VAL A 78 19.23 17.46 -4.09
CA VAL A 78 20.63 17.91 -4.24
C VAL A 78 21.60 16.78 -3.83
N LEU A 79 21.40 16.19 -2.67
CA LEU A 79 22.26 15.11 -2.15
C LEU A 79 22.20 13.85 -3.01
N GLY A 80 21.06 13.54 -3.62
CA GLY A 80 20.88 12.33 -4.43
C GLY A 80 21.29 12.47 -5.89
N PHE A 81 21.44 13.70 -6.41
CA PHE A 81 21.65 13.94 -7.84
C PHE A 81 22.94 13.33 -8.39
N PHE A 82 24.07 13.71 -7.83
CA PHE A 82 25.37 13.18 -8.27
C PHE A 82 25.57 11.69 -7.94
N PRO A 83 25.19 11.21 -6.73
CA PRO A 83 25.24 9.79 -6.42
C PRO A 83 24.46 8.92 -7.38
N LEU A 84 23.19 9.23 -7.63
CA LEU A 84 22.37 8.44 -8.56
C LEU A 84 22.92 8.46 -9.98
N LYS A 85 23.35 9.63 -10.48
CA LYS A 85 24.02 9.76 -11.78
C LYS A 85 25.27 8.86 -11.87
N LYS A 86 26.14 8.89 -10.82
CA LYS A 86 27.37 8.08 -10.76
C LYS A 86 27.04 6.58 -10.78
N ILE A 87 26.07 6.15 -9.99
CA ILE A 87 25.62 4.75 -9.92
C ILE A 87 25.13 4.27 -11.29
N LEU A 88 24.23 5.03 -11.94
CA LEU A 88 23.67 4.67 -13.25
C LEU A 88 24.73 4.61 -14.34
N LYS A 89 25.74 5.50 -14.31
CA LYS A 89 26.84 5.48 -15.29
C LYS A 89 27.84 4.34 -15.04
N ARG A 90 28.08 3.99 -13.76
CA ARG A 90 29.09 2.97 -13.40
C ARG A 90 28.53 1.55 -13.52
N HIS A 91 27.33 1.31 -13.00
CA HIS A 91 26.74 -0.04 -12.93
C HIS A 91 25.90 -0.40 -14.15
N LYS A 92 25.45 0.61 -14.92
CA LYS A 92 24.65 0.46 -16.15
C LYS A 92 23.58 -0.64 -16.05
N PRO A 93 22.68 -0.61 -15.02
CA PRO A 93 21.64 -1.64 -14.93
C PRO A 93 20.74 -1.59 -16.16
N ASP A 94 20.20 -2.75 -16.61
CA ASP A 94 19.27 -2.79 -17.73
C ASP A 94 18.02 -1.97 -17.47
N TYR A 95 17.51 -2.03 -16.22
CA TYR A 95 16.31 -1.33 -15.80
C TYR A 95 16.49 -0.59 -14.48
N LEU A 96 15.94 0.63 -14.38
CA LEU A 96 15.74 1.35 -13.14
C LEU A 96 14.24 1.46 -12.85
N ILE A 97 13.77 0.73 -11.83
CA ILE A 97 12.37 0.80 -11.38
C ILE A 97 12.26 1.88 -10.31
N ILE A 98 11.50 2.94 -10.61
CA ILE A 98 11.34 4.10 -9.74
C ILE A 98 10.06 3.93 -8.91
N HIS A 99 10.20 3.71 -7.61
CA HIS A 99 9.09 3.57 -6.67
C HIS A 99 8.83 4.83 -5.85
N LEU A 100 9.90 5.55 -5.46
CA LEU A 100 9.88 6.71 -4.58
C LEU A 100 10.72 7.85 -5.19
N ILE A 101 10.52 9.08 -4.72
CA ILE A 101 11.30 10.27 -5.14
C ILE A 101 11.41 10.37 -6.66
N SER A 102 10.27 10.28 -7.34
CA SER A 102 10.22 10.14 -8.81
C SER A 102 10.87 11.30 -9.60
N SER A 103 10.86 12.52 -9.05
CA SER A 103 11.40 13.70 -9.76
C SER A 103 12.92 13.65 -9.97
N LEU A 104 13.69 13.12 -9.01
CA LEU A 104 15.15 13.03 -9.14
C LEU A 104 15.57 12.14 -10.34
N PRO A 105 15.15 10.87 -10.44
CA PRO A 105 15.50 10.06 -11.60
C PRO A 105 14.92 10.60 -12.91
N LEU A 106 13.72 11.20 -12.91
CA LEU A 106 13.13 11.77 -14.12
C LEU A 106 13.92 12.99 -14.63
N ILE A 107 14.43 13.85 -13.74
CA ILE A 107 15.28 14.98 -14.14
C ILE A 107 16.62 14.46 -14.68
N LEU A 108 17.24 13.45 -14.07
CA LEU A 108 18.44 12.82 -14.63
C LEU A 108 18.19 12.25 -16.03
N LEU A 109 17.05 11.59 -16.24
CA LEU A 109 16.65 11.07 -17.55
C LEU A 109 16.49 12.17 -18.61
N ILE A 110 16.02 13.35 -18.20
CA ILE A 110 15.91 14.52 -19.10
C ILE A 110 17.31 15.05 -19.49
N LEU A 111 18.17 15.23 -18.50
CA LEU A 111 19.45 15.93 -18.64
C LEU A 111 20.56 15.06 -19.24
N PHE A 112 20.52 13.75 -19.06
CA PHE A 112 21.60 12.85 -19.48
C PHE A 112 21.07 11.68 -20.31
N LYS A 113 21.98 11.09 -21.09
CA LYS A 113 21.77 9.83 -21.79
C LYS A 113 22.26 8.67 -20.89
N PHE A 114 21.44 7.64 -20.76
CA PHE A 114 21.76 6.40 -20.06
C PHE A 114 21.39 5.21 -20.96
N GLU A 115 22.11 4.11 -20.84
CA GLU A 115 21.77 2.83 -21.46
C GLU A 115 20.60 2.17 -20.71
N THR A 116 20.48 2.46 -19.42
CA THR A 116 19.42 2.00 -18.50
C THR A 116 18.03 2.42 -18.97
N LYS A 117 17.10 1.48 -19.03
CA LYS A 117 15.68 1.71 -19.30
C LYS A 117 14.96 2.11 -18.01
N PHE A 118 14.30 3.27 -18.00
CA PHE A 118 13.62 3.81 -16.82
C PHE A 118 12.15 3.39 -16.81
N ILE A 119 11.72 2.73 -15.73
CA ILE A 119 10.32 2.32 -15.48
C ILE A 119 9.82 3.11 -14.29
N LEU A 120 8.78 3.93 -14.47
CA LEU A 120 8.15 4.66 -13.39
C LEU A 120 6.94 3.87 -12.87
N ARG A 121 7.03 3.39 -11.62
CA ARG A 121 5.88 2.81 -10.94
C ARG A 121 5.11 3.92 -10.20
N ILE A 122 3.87 4.12 -10.55
CA ILE A 122 2.94 5.00 -9.84
C ILE A 122 2.49 4.29 -8.55
N SER A 123 2.77 4.91 -7.40
CA SER A 123 2.51 4.31 -6.09
C SER A 123 1.16 4.69 -5.49
N GLY A 124 0.39 5.49 -6.17
CA GLY A 124 -0.90 6.01 -5.74
C GLY A 124 -1.38 7.07 -6.72
N TYR A 125 -2.66 7.43 -6.63
CA TYR A 125 -3.27 8.39 -7.54
C TYR A 125 -2.52 9.74 -7.55
N PRO A 126 -1.91 10.15 -8.67
CA PRO A 126 -1.03 11.30 -8.71
C PRO A 126 -1.83 12.61 -8.74
N ARG A 127 -1.65 13.43 -7.71
CA ARG A 127 -2.17 14.82 -7.75
C ARG A 127 -1.35 15.63 -8.74
N MET A 128 -1.96 16.03 -9.85
CA MET A 128 -1.30 16.80 -10.90
C MET A 128 -1.29 18.30 -10.55
N ASN A 129 -0.10 18.91 -10.57
CA ASN A 129 0.09 20.34 -10.57
C ASN A 129 0.89 20.74 -11.83
N PHE A 130 1.00 22.05 -12.11
CA PHE A 130 1.68 22.55 -13.28
C PHE A 130 3.11 22.01 -13.44
N PHE A 131 3.92 22.08 -12.38
CA PHE A 131 5.32 21.61 -12.41
C PHE A 131 5.45 20.11 -12.66
N ARG A 132 4.61 19.30 -12.02
CA ARG A 132 4.59 17.86 -12.26
C ARG A 132 4.17 17.54 -13.69
N LYS A 133 3.14 18.22 -14.19
CA LYS A 133 2.66 18.05 -15.57
C LYS A 133 3.75 18.37 -16.59
N LEU A 134 4.47 19.48 -16.38
CA LEU A 134 5.59 19.88 -17.23
C LEU A 134 6.74 18.88 -17.18
N LEU A 135 7.19 18.50 -15.97
CA LEU A 135 8.24 17.50 -15.76
C LEU A 135 7.89 16.18 -16.45
N TRP A 136 6.68 15.69 -16.26
CA TRP A 136 6.23 14.44 -16.86
C TRP A 136 6.12 14.54 -18.39
N LYS A 137 5.60 15.63 -18.92
CA LYS A 137 5.52 15.87 -20.37
C LYS A 137 6.89 15.76 -21.04
N ILE A 138 7.94 16.25 -20.41
CA ILE A 138 9.31 16.19 -20.94
C ILE A 138 9.93 14.80 -20.70
N ALA A 139 9.89 14.30 -19.46
CA ALA A 139 10.51 13.03 -19.09
C ALA A 139 9.89 11.82 -19.82
N PHE A 140 8.58 11.84 -20.05
CA PHE A 140 7.87 10.72 -20.67
C PHE A 140 8.16 10.53 -22.17
N LYS A 141 8.78 11.51 -22.81
CA LYS A 141 9.34 11.31 -24.16
C LYS A 141 10.45 10.24 -24.14
N LYS A 142 11.25 10.21 -23.06
CA LYS A 142 12.41 9.31 -22.90
C LYS A 142 12.11 8.07 -22.02
N ILE A 143 11.05 8.09 -21.22
CA ILE A 143 10.69 6.96 -20.33
C ILE A 143 10.45 5.68 -21.14
N TYR A 144 10.88 4.54 -20.59
CA TYR A 144 10.62 3.24 -21.20
C TYR A 144 9.16 2.82 -20.96
N LEU A 145 8.76 2.69 -19.69
CA LEU A 145 7.38 2.32 -19.28
C LEU A 145 6.94 3.13 -18.06
N VAL A 146 5.62 3.28 -17.93
CA VAL A 146 4.93 3.71 -16.69
C VAL A 146 4.00 2.59 -16.26
N THR A 147 4.08 2.13 -15.00
CA THR A 147 3.22 1.08 -14.47
C THR A 147 2.28 1.63 -13.40
N CYS A 148 1.06 1.12 -13.37
CA CYS A 148 -0.03 1.53 -12.48
C CYS A 148 -0.56 0.34 -11.71
N PRO A 149 -0.90 0.48 -10.41
CA PRO A 149 -1.39 -0.62 -9.59
C PRO A 149 -2.89 -0.91 -9.76
N THR A 150 -3.66 0.01 -10.37
CA THR A 150 -5.12 -0.08 -10.55
C THR A 150 -5.53 0.36 -11.95
N GLU A 151 -6.65 -0.18 -12.46
CA GLU A 151 -7.21 0.22 -13.76
C GLU A 151 -7.67 1.68 -13.76
N ASN A 152 -8.23 2.14 -12.63
CA ASN A 152 -8.63 3.53 -12.48
C ASN A 152 -7.45 4.50 -12.63
N THR A 153 -6.30 4.19 -12.02
CA THR A 153 -5.07 4.99 -12.18
C THR A 153 -4.51 4.88 -13.59
N PHE A 154 -4.59 3.71 -14.22
CA PHE A 154 -4.20 3.51 -15.62
C PHE A 154 -5.05 4.40 -16.56
N ASN A 155 -6.37 4.36 -16.44
CA ASN A 155 -7.29 5.15 -17.27
C ASN A 155 -7.08 6.65 -17.04
N TYR A 156 -6.87 7.08 -15.80
CA TYR A 156 -6.55 8.46 -15.50
C TYR A 156 -5.27 8.93 -16.20
N LEU A 157 -4.19 8.16 -16.14
CA LEU A 157 -2.93 8.53 -16.80
C LEU A 157 -3.06 8.54 -18.32
N LYS A 158 -3.83 7.61 -18.89
CA LYS A 158 -4.15 7.59 -20.31
C LYS A 158 -4.87 8.87 -20.75
N ASN A 159 -5.85 9.33 -19.97
CA ASN A 159 -6.63 10.53 -20.26
C ASN A 159 -5.82 11.83 -20.10
N LEU A 160 -4.70 11.81 -19.35
CA LEU A 160 -3.81 12.99 -19.26
C LEU A 160 -3.06 13.30 -20.55
N ASN A 161 -3.00 12.38 -21.50
CA ASN A 161 -2.31 12.51 -22.79
C ASN A 161 -0.84 13.00 -22.69
N LEU A 162 -0.15 12.68 -21.58
CA LEU A 162 1.26 13.07 -21.36
C LEU A 162 2.25 12.03 -21.88
N ILE A 163 1.79 10.82 -22.18
CA ILE A 163 2.59 9.67 -22.62
C ILE A 163 1.76 8.83 -23.62
N LYS A 164 2.43 8.18 -24.56
CA LYS A 164 1.77 7.23 -25.47
C LYS A 164 1.11 6.10 -24.67
N ALA A 165 -0.14 5.79 -24.95
CA ALA A 165 -0.91 4.75 -24.26
C ALA A 165 -0.21 3.38 -24.25
N THR A 166 0.57 3.06 -25.31
CA THR A 166 1.36 1.83 -25.41
C THR A 166 2.43 1.69 -24.34
N LYS A 167 2.91 2.81 -23.76
CA LYS A 167 3.92 2.85 -22.70
C LYS A 167 3.32 2.85 -21.28
N ILE A 168 2.00 2.90 -21.12
CA ILE A 168 1.33 2.75 -19.82
C ILE A 168 0.90 1.30 -19.69
N LYS A 169 1.20 0.67 -18.55
CA LYS A 169 0.87 -0.73 -18.30
C LYS A 169 0.25 -0.92 -16.91
N LEU A 170 -0.78 -1.75 -16.85
CA LEU A 170 -1.30 -2.22 -15.57
C LEU A 170 -0.34 -3.27 -15.00
N LEU A 171 0.16 -3.03 -13.79
CA LEU A 171 1.03 -3.97 -13.08
C LEU A 171 0.63 -3.96 -11.60
N LEU A 172 -0.07 -5.01 -11.19
CA LEU A 172 -0.52 -5.15 -9.81
C LEU A 172 0.67 -5.30 -8.86
N ASP A 173 0.54 -4.71 -7.68
CA ASP A 173 1.58 -4.78 -6.66
C ASP A 173 1.73 -6.18 -6.08
N PRO A 174 2.97 -6.63 -5.80
CA PRO A 174 3.23 -7.91 -5.14
C PRO A 174 2.99 -7.79 -3.63
N ILE A 175 1.75 -7.96 -3.19
CA ILE A 175 1.35 -7.77 -1.80
C ILE A 175 1.53 -9.07 -1.01
N ILE A 176 1.26 -10.21 -1.65
CA ILE A 176 1.14 -11.51 -1.00
C ILE A 176 2.37 -12.38 -1.27
N ASP A 177 3.20 -12.59 -0.26
CA ASP A 177 4.13 -13.71 -0.22
C ASP A 177 3.40 -14.94 0.34
N VAL A 178 2.98 -15.83 -0.55
CA VAL A 178 2.17 -17.00 -0.20
C VAL A 178 2.83 -17.87 0.86
N LYS A 179 4.15 -18.11 0.74
CA LYS A 179 4.90 -18.97 1.68
C LYS A 179 4.95 -18.32 3.06
N GLU A 180 5.33 -17.05 3.11
CA GLU A 180 5.45 -16.29 4.36
C GLU A 180 4.09 -16.13 5.06
N LEU A 181 3.04 -15.73 4.32
CA LEU A 181 1.72 -15.54 4.91
C LEU A 181 1.09 -16.83 5.42
N ASN A 182 1.29 -17.96 4.72
CA ASN A 182 0.76 -19.24 5.17
C ASN A 182 1.38 -19.71 6.49
N ILE A 183 2.61 -19.33 6.79
CA ILE A 183 3.25 -19.56 8.07
C ILE A 183 2.71 -18.57 9.11
N LYS A 184 2.76 -17.28 8.81
CA LYS A 184 2.41 -16.21 9.75
C LYS A 184 0.96 -16.28 10.25
N LYS A 185 0.00 -16.63 9.40
CA LYS A 185 -1.42 -16.74 9.77
C LYS A 185 -1.77 -17.91 10.70
N LYS A 186 -0.81 -18.82 11.01
CA LYS A 186 -1.01 -19.94 11.94
C LYS A 186 -0.81 -19.58 13.41
N GLN A 187 -0.22 -18.42 13.71
CA GLN A 187 -0.03 -17.98 15.10
C GLN A 187 -1.36 -17.83 15.82
N LYS A 188 -1.36 -18.10 17.13
CA LYS A 188 -2.54 -17.97 17.98
C LYS A 188 -2.83 -16.49 18.26
N VAL A 189 -4.11 -16.17 18.40
CA VAL A 189 -4.62 -14.87 18.83
C VAL A 189 -5.57 -15.12 20.01
N ASN A 190 -5.42 -14.33 21.07
CA ASN A 190 -6.20 -14.50 22.30
C ASN A 190 -7.61 -13.87 22.23
N PHE A 191 -7.91 -13.14 21.14
CA PHE A 191 -9.21 -12.54 20.93
C PHE A 191 -10.16 -13.46 20.18
N LYS A 192 -11.44 -13.44 20.58
CA LYS A 192 -12.52 -14.18 19.93
C LYS A 192 -13.69 -13.24 19.64
N ASN A 193 -14.50 -13.54 18.63
CA ASN A 193 -15.74 -12.82 18.29
C ASN A 193 -15.51 -11.30 18.09
N TYR A 194 -14.63 -10.92 17.17
CA TYR A 194 -14.29 -9.53 16.92
C TYR A 194 -14.31 -9.18 15.43
N PHE A 195 -14.58 -7.92 15.14
CA PHE A 195 -14.28 -7.29 13.88
C PHE A 195 -12.89 -6.64 13.94
N LEU A 196 -12.21 -6.57 12.81
CA LEU A 196 -10.86 -6.03 12.73
C LEU A 196 -10.81 -4.84 11.78
N SER A 197 -10.11 -3.79 12.16
CA SER A 197 -9.70 -2.72 11.26
C SER A 197 -8.21 -2.44 11.40
N VAL A 198 -7.51 -2.20 10.29
CA VAL A 198 -6.06 -2.13 10.26
C VAL A 198 -5.59 -0.96 9.39
N GLY A 199 -4.69 -0.15 9.94
CA GLY A 199 -4.08 0.94 9.17
C GLY A 199 -3.43 1.99 10.04
N ARG A 200 -2.79 2.99 9.41
CA ARG A 200 -2.25 4.14 10.12
C ARG A 200 -3.42 4.97 10.68
N LEU A 201 -3.36 5.36 11.94
CA LEU A 201 -4.39 6.18 12.58
C LEU A 201 -4.27 7.64 12.09
N THR A 202 -4.80 7.90 10.91
CA THR A 202 -4.71 9.17 10.19
C THR A 202 -6.06 9.52 9.57
N LYS A 203 -6.24 10.79 9.21
CA LYS A 203 -7.45 11.28 8.50
C LYS A 203 -7.82 10.41 7.29
N GLN A 204 -6.83 9.90 6.53
CA GLN A 204 -7.08 9.04 5.39
C GLN A 204 -7.86 7.78 5.75
N LYS A 205 -7.50 7.13 6.87
CA LYS A 205 -8.10 5.86 7.30
C LYS A 205 -9.43 6.02 8.03
N ASN A 206 -9.76 7.25 8.45
CA ASN A 206 -11.07 7.64 8.95
C ASN A 206 -11.59 6.82 10.13
N PHE A 207 -10.69 6.44 11.07
CA PHE A 207 -11.06 5.62 12.22
C PHE A 207 -12.03 6.31 13.17
N ILE A 208 -12.05 7.64 13.23
CA ILE A 208 -13.04 8.39 14.04
C ILE A 208 -14.46 8.13 13.54
N PHE A 209 -14.67 8.13 12.21
CA PHE A 209 -15.95 7.74 11.61
C PHE A 209 -16.31 6.31 12.02
N LEU A 210 -15.35 5.37 11.88
CA LEU A 210 -15.58 3.97 12.25
C LEU A 210 -15.99 3.82 13.73
N CYS A 211 -15.31 4.52 14.64
CA CYS A 211 -15.68 4.48 16.07
C CYS A 211 -17.08 5.04 16.32
N LYS A 212 -17.47 6.13 15.65
CA LYS A 212 -18.83 6.70 15.74
C LYS A 212 -19.90 5.73 15.23
N ALA A 213 -19.64 5.11 14.08
CA ALA A 213 -20.55 4.11 13.52
C ALA A 213 -20.62 2.85 14.39
N PHE A 214 -19.49 2.38 14.91
CA PHE A 214 -19.43 1.19 15.76
C PHE A 214 -20.09 1.42 17.12
N LYS A 215 -20.08 2.67 17.67
CA LYS A 215 -20.86 3.03 18.88
C LYS A 215 -22.32 2.70 18.68
N LYS A 216 -22.95 3.10 17.55
CA LYS A 216 -24.35 2.78 17.27
C LYS A 216 -24.62 1.26 17.20
N LEU A 217 -23.68 0.48 16.65
CA LEU A 217 -23.78 -0.98 16.68
C LEU A 217 -23.73 -1.55 18.10
N VAL A 218 -22.88 -1.00 18.97
CA VAL A 218 -22.76 -1.41 20.37
C VAL A 218 -24.01 -1.04 21.18
N GLU A 219 -24.68 0.06 20.85
CA GLU A 219 -25.98 0.43 21.46
C GLU A 219 -27.05 -0.64 21.18
N GLU A 220 -27.04 -1.27 20.00
CA GLU A 220 -27.91 -2.38 19.62
C GLU A 220 -27.42 -3.75 20.18
N ASN A 221 -26.09 -3.98 20.19
CA ASN A 221 -25.49 -5.22 20.66
C ASN A 221 -24.19 -4.97 21.43
N LYS A 222 -24.29 -4.97 22.76
CA LYS A 222 -23.18 -4.68 23.69
C LYS A 222 -22.04 -5.71 23.64
N THR A 223 -22.23 -6.87 23.03
CA THR A 223 -21.18 -7.92 22.93
C THR A 223 -20.22 -7.71 21.76
N LEU A 224 -20.53 -6.79 20.85
CA LEU A 224 -19.69 -6.52 19.68
C LEU A 224 -18.32 -5.96 20.08
N LYS A 225 -17.28 -6.47 19.43
CA LYS A 225 -15.88 -6.04 19.62
C LYS A 225 -15.25 -5.62 18.30
N LEU A 226 -14.58 -4.47 18.33
CA LEU A 226 -13.76 -3.94 17.25
C LEU A 226 -12.30 -3.84 17.72
N LEU A 227 -11.40 -4.56 17.06
CA LEU A 227 -9.97 -4.39 17.24
C LEU A 227 -9.42 -3.45 16.17
N ILE A 228 -8.70 -2.42 16.59
CA ILE A 228 -8.04 -1.47 15.70
C ILE A 228 -6.52 -1.64 15.83
N ALA A 229 -5.86 -2.07 14.76
CA ALA A 229 -4.41 -2.25 14.73
C ALA A 229 -3.73 -1.16 13.91
N GLY A 230 -2.76 -0.48 14.51
CA GLY A 230 -1.95 0.57 13.92
C GLY A 230 -1.69 1.73 14.85
N ASN A 231 -0.81 2.64 14.43
CA ASN A 231 -0.45 3.87 15.14
C ASN A 231 -0.62 5.07 14.21
N GLY A 232 -0.75 6.25 14.76
CA GLY A 232 -0.82 7.47 13.96
C GLY A 232 -1.22 8.71 14.73
N GLU A 233 -1.34 9.81 14.01
CA GLU A 233 -1.59 11.15 14.56
C GLU A 233 -2.99 11.32 15.18
N ASP A 234 -3.95 10.49 14.77
CA ASP A 234 -5.32 10.53 15.30
C ASP A 234 -5.52 9.62 16.52
N GLU A 235 -4.48 8.92 17.01
CA GLU A 235 -4.60 7.97 18.12
C GLU A 235 -5.20 8.61 19.37
N SER A 236 -4.71 9.79 19.78
CA SER A 236 -5.23 10.50 20.95
C SER A 236 -6.69 10.87 20.82
N LYS A 237 -7.13 11.27 19.62
CA LYS A 237 -8.53 11.59 19.34
C LYS A 237 -9.44 10.36 19.44
N ILE A 238 -8.95 9.23 18.91
CA ILE A 238 -9.69 7.96 18.93
C ILE A 238 -9.81 7.48 20.37
N ARG A 239 -8.71 7.51 21.13
CA ARG A 239 -8.66 7.10 22.54
C ARG A 239 -9.60 7.96 23.41
N ASN A 240 -9.58 9.27 23.19
CA ASN A 240 -10.50 10.19 23.88
C ASN A 240 -11.97 9.90 23.54
N PHE A 241 -12.29 9.65 22.27
CA PHE A 241 -13.66 9.27 21.86
C PHE A 241 -14.12 7.97 22.55
N ILE A 242 -13.26 6.94 22.62
CA ILE A 242 -13.57 5.67 23.29
C ILE A 242 -13.87 5.90 24.76
N ASN A 243 -13.04 6.71 25.46
CA ASN A 243 -13.18 6.97 26.88
C ASN A 243 -14.46 7.76 27.21
N ILE A 244 -14.73 8.85 26.49
CA ILE A 244 -15.93 9.68 26.71
C ILE A 244 -17.22 8.88 26.48
N ASN A 245 -17.20 7.89 25.59
CA ASN A 245 -18.39 7.09 25.28
C ASN A 245 -18.44 5.73 26.01
N ASN A 246 -17.54 5.46 26.98
CA ASN A 246 -17.44 4.20 27.71
C ASN A 246 -17.38 2.95 26.84
N LEU A 247 -16.56 3.00 25.75
CA LEU A 247 -16.45 1.93 24.75
C LEU A 247 -15.16 1.10 24.89
N GLN A 248 -14.46 1.14 26.04
CA GLN A 248 -13.17 0.48 26.24
C GLN A 248 -13.24 -1.04 26.07
N GLU A 249 -14.37 -1.64 26.46
CA GLU A 249 -14.62 -3.09 26.33
C GLU A 249 -15.00 -3.49 24.89
N ASN A 250 -15.45 -2.54 24.06
CA ASN A 250 -15.97 -2.78 22.73
C ASN A 250 -14.97 -2.37 21.62
N ILE A 251 -14.19 -1.30 21.82
CA ILE A 251 -13.23 -0.79 20.82
C ILE A 251 -11.84 -0.80 21.43
N ILE A 252 -11.00 -1.74 20.98
CA ILE A 252 -9.69 -1.99 21.54
C ILE A 252 -8.61 -1.53 20.56
N LEU A 253 -7.76 -0.59 20.99
CA LEU A 253 -6.60 -0.13 20.23
C LEU A 253 -5.41 -1.06 20.52
N LEU A 254 -4.99 -1.86 19.54
CA LEU A 254 -3.88 -2.81 19.67
C LEU A 254 -2.50 -2.16 19.50
N GLY A 255 -2.46 -0.90 19.03
CA GLY A 255 -1.19 -0.33 18.57
C GLY A 255 -0.64 -1.03 17.32
N TYR A 256 0.68 -0.94 17.11
CA TYR A 256 1.34 -1.63 16.01
C TYR A 256 1.45 -3.13 16.26
N VAL A 257 0.86 -3.92 15.39
CA VAL A 257 0.90 -5.39 15.42
C VAL A 257 1.86 -5.90 14.35
N PRO A 258 3.02 -6.49 14.70
CA PRO A 258 4.02 -6.96 13.73
C PRO A 258 3.50 -8.07 12.80
N ASN A 259 2.64 -8.94 13.31
CA ASN A 259 1.99 -9.99 12.53
C ASN A 259 0.47 -9.91 12.65
N ILE A 260 -0.13 -9.22 11.70
CA ILE A 260 -1.59 -8.98 11.69
C ILE A 260 -2.39 -10.14 11.05
N TYR A 261 -1.75 -11.07 10.34
CA TYR A 261 -2.43 -12.09 9.55
C TYR A 261 -3.29 -13.07 10.36
N PRO A 262 -2.88 -13.53 11.57
CA PRO A 262 -3.77 -14.37 12.39
C PRO A 262 -5.00 -13.60 12.88
N TYR A 263 -4.91 -12.27 13.06
CA TYR A 263 -6.08 -11.45 13.41
C TYR A 263 -7.09 -11.38 12.26
N PHE A 264 -6.65 -11.21 11.00
CA PHE A 264 -7.55 -11.31 9.86
C PHE A 264 -8.23 -12.66 9.77
N LYS A 265 -7.44 -13.74 9.90
CA LYS A 265 -7.94 -15.13 9.76
C LYS A 265 -9.04 -15.45 10.78
N ASN A 266 -8.92 -14.95 12.01
CA ASN A 266 -9.81 -15.28 13.12
C ASN A 266 -10.90 -14.24 13.37
N SER A 267 -10.94 -13.13 12.60
CA SER A 267 -11.98 -12.11 12.73
C SER A 267 -13.32 -12.58 12.15
N ASN A 268 -14.41 -12.07 12.71
CA ASN A 268 -15.75 -12.19 12.14
C ASN A 268 -15.87 -11.39 10.83
N GLY A 269 -15.08 -10.32 10.70
CA GLY A 269 -14.98 -9.51 9.49
C GLY A 269 -13.89 -8.44 9.61
N PHE A 270 -13.43 -7.98 8.44
CA PHE A 270 -12.52 -6.85 8.30
C PHE A 270 -13.30 -5.61 7.84
N ILE A 271 -13.09 -4.47 8.51
CA ILE A 271 -13.74 -3.21 8.17
C ILE A 271 -12.70 -2.19 7.71
N LEU A 272 -12.88 -1.64 6.52
CA LEU A 272 -12.06 -0.57 5.97
C LEU A 272 -12.90 0.70 5.81
N SER A 273 -12.59 1.74 6.60
CA SER A 273 -13.32 3.02 6.61
C SER A 273 -12.61 4.15 5.88
N SER A 274 -11.59 3.83 5.07
CA SER A 274 -10.73 4.81 4.43
C SER A 274 -11.49 5.77 3.51
N LEU A 275 -11.03 7.02 3.45
CA LEU A 275 -11.55 8.02 2.52
C LEU A 275 -11.01 7.80 1.09
N TRP A 276 -9.78 7.27 0.96
CA TRP A 276 -9.16 6.90 -0.33
C TRP A 276 -8.08 5.83 -0.12
N GLU A 277 -7.91 4.94 -1.12
CA GLU A 277 -6.90 3.88 -1.17
C GLU A 277 -6.43 3.65 -2.60
N ASP A 278 -5.16 3.31 -2.78
CA ASP A 278 -4.63 2.89 -4.07
C ASP A 278 -3.42 1.95 -3.91
N PRO A 279 -3.57 0.65 -4.14
CA PRO A 279 -4.83 -0.12 -4.29
C PRO A 279 -5.50 -0.47 -2.95
N GLY A 280 -4.83 -0.27 -1.79
CA GLY A 280 -5.28 -0.72 -0.47
C GLY A 280 -4.71 -2.09 -0.10
N PHE A 281 -3.42 -2.15 0.23
CA PHE A 281 -2.70 -3.38 0.56
C PHE A 281 -3.41 -4.22 1.63
N VAL A 282 -3.89 -3.54 2.69
CA VAL A 282 -4.57 -4.19 3.81
C VAL A 282 -5.85 -4.92 3.40
N LEU A 283 -6.54 -4.42 2.38
CA LEU A 283 -7.73 -5.06 1.81
C LEU A 283 -7.37 -6.39 1.14
N VAL A 284 -6.30 -6.39 0.35
CA VAL A 284 -5.80 -7.60 -0.32
C VAL A 284 -5.29 -8.61 0.70
N GLU A 285 -4.65 -8.16 1.78
CA GLU A 285 -4.21 -9.01 2.89
C GLU A 285 -5.39 -9.67 3.62
N ALA A 286 -6.46 -8.90 3.89
CA ALA A 286 -7.70 -9.41 4.46
C ALA A 286 -8.35 -10.46 3.54
N PHE A 287 -8.42 -10.21 2.25
CA PHE A 287 -8.93 -11.16 1.25
C PHE A 287 -8.13 -12.45 1.21
N TYR A 288 -6.79 -12.37 1.27
CA TYR A 288 -5.95 -13.56 1.29
C TYR A 288 -6.15 -14.37 2.57
N CYS A 289 -6.38 -13.72 3.70
CA CYS A 289 -6.72 -14.37 4.97
C CYS A 289 -8.18 -14.84 5.05
N ARG A 290 -8.99 -14.61 4.00
CA ARG A 290 -10.41 -14.96 3.91
C ARG A 290 -11.27 -14.28 5.00
N ALA A 291 -10.92 -13.05 5.41
CA ALA A 291 -11.76 -12.26 6.28
C ALA A 291 -12.96 -11.71 5.49
N PRO A 292 -14.22 -11.95 5.91
CA PRO A 292 -15.36 -11.26 5.33
C PRO A 292 -15.15 -9.75 5.41
N THR A 293 -15.37 -9.02 4.32
CA THR A 293 -14.92 -7.63 4.25
C THR A 293 -16.06 -6.67 4.02
N LEU A 294 -16.11 -5.62 4.85
CA LEU A 294 -16.93 -4.43 4.70
C LEU A 294 -16.01 -3.24 4.43
N SER A 295 -16.14 -2.58 3.31
CA SER A 295 -15.29 -1.45 2.94
C SER A 295 -16.11 -0.25 2.54
N SER A 296 -15.60 0.94 2.90
CA SER A 296 -16.08 2.17 2.27
C SER A 296 -15.87 2.13 0.75
N ASN A 297 -16.69 2.89 0.01
CA ASN A 297 -16.56 3.10 -1.43
C ASN A 297 -15.36 4.00 -1.79
N SER A 298 -14.26 3.86 -1.04
CA SER A 298 -13.06 4.67 -1.26
C SER A 298 -12.42 4.37 -2.61
N TRP A 299 -12.07 5.45 -3.31
CA TRP A 299 -11.52 5.41 -4.66
C TRP A 299 -9.97 5.56 -4.62
N PRO A 300 -9.18 5.00 -5.58
CA PRO A 300 -9.63 4.11 -6.67
C PRO A 300 -9.69 2.62 -6.33
N GLY A 301 -8.98 2.14 -5.29
CA GLY A 301 -8.72 0.72 -5.07
C GLY A 301 -9.92 -0.10 -4.60
N PRO A 302 -10.56 0.19 -3.46
CA PRO A 302 -11.66 -0.63 -2.95
C PRO A 302 -12.84 -0.78 -3.92
N VAL A 303 -13.22 0.30 -4.62
CA VAL A 303 -14.30 0.23 -5.63
C VAL A 303 -13.95 -0.62 -6.85
N GLU A 304 -12.65 -0.82 -7.11
CA GLU A 304 -12.17 -1.70 -8.18
C GLU A 304 -12.02 -3.15 -7.70
N LEU A 305 -11.56 -3.33 -6.45
CA LEU A 305 -11.28 -4.65 -5.89
C LEU A 305 -12.51 -5.37 -5.36
N ILE A 306 -13.53 -4.63 -4.91
CA ILE A 306 -14.75 -5.20 -4.36
C ILE A 306 -15.88 -5.10 -5.36
N LYS A 307 -16.38 -6.26 -5.79
CA LYS A 307 -17.69 -6.40 -6.40
C LYS A 307 -18.67 -6.70 -5.28
N HIS A 308 -19.59 -5.75 -5.04
CA HIS A 308 -20.60 -5.83 -3.95
C HIS A 308 -21.36 -7.16 -3.97
N ASN A 309 -21.54 -7.78 -2.81
CA ASN A 309 -22.18 -9.09 -2.61
C ASN A 309 -21.50 -10.28 -3.31
N TYR A 310 -20.37 -10.07 -3.99
CA TYR A 310 -19.62 -11.15 -4.62
C TYR A 310 -18.38 -11.56 -3.82
N ASN A 311 -17.53 -10.58 -3.42
CA ASN A 311 -16.31 -10.82 -2.68
C ASN A 311 -16.11 -9.87 -1.48
N GLY A 312 -17.10 -9.08 -1.16
CA GLY A 312 -17.16 -8.14 -0.06
C GLY A 312 -18.39 -7.26 -0.16
N ILE A 313 -18.59 -6.41 0.83
CA ILE A 313 -19.68 -5.45 0.90
C ILE A 313 -19.11 -4.04 0.90
N ILE A 314 -19.74 -3.14 0.16
CA ILE A 314 -19.36 -1.72 0.08
C ILE A 314 -20.42 -0.87 0.78
N PHE A 315 -19.97 0.10 1.57
CA PHE A 315 -20.79 1.16 2.14
C PHE A 315 -20.31 2.55 1.67
N GLU A 316 -21.18 3.55 1.78
CA GLU A 316 -20.89 4.92 1.39
C GLU A 316 -19.99 5.63 2.41
N ASN A 317 -18.95 6.31 1.91
CA ASN A 317 -18.05 7.08 2.76
C ASN A 317 -18.80 8.09 3.63
N ASN A 318 -18.45 8.15 4.91
CA ASN A 318 -19.02 9.07 5.91
C ASN A 318 -20.56 8.96 6.10
N ASN A 319 -21.17 7.88 5.67
CA ASN A 319 -22.59 7.63 5.87
C ASN A 319 -22.78 6.53 6.93
N ILE A 320 -23.17 6.94 8.16
CA ILE A 320 -23.31 6.01 9.29
C ILE A 320 -24.52 5.10 9.09
N GLU A 321 -25.63 5.61 8.60
CA GLU A 321 -26.86 4.85 8.35
C GLU A 321 -26.60 3.76 7.30
N ASN A 322 -25.95 4.11 6.21
CA ASN A 322 -25.56 3.14 5.18
C ASN A 322 -24.56 2.12 5.74
N PHE A 323 -23.59 2.54 6.56
CA PHE A 323 -22.68 1.62 7.24
C PHE A 323 -23.43 0.60 8.11
N MET A 324 -24.40 1.04 8.92
CA MET A 324 -25.21 0.17 9.78
C MET A 324 -25.96 -0.90 8.98
N VAL A 325 -26.62 -0.48 7.89
CA VAL A 325 -27.34 -1.39 6.99
C VAL A 325 -26.36 -2.41 6.39
N LYS A 326 -25.22 -1.95 5.86
CA LYS A 326 -24.22 -2.81 5.21
C LYS A 326 -23.46 -3.71 6.18
N PHE A 327 -23.31 -3.30 7.41
CA PHE A 327 -22.76 -4.14 8.47
C PHE A 327 -23.70 -5.31 8.79
N LYS A 328 -24.99 -5.04 8.98
CA LYS A 328 -26.01 -6.10 9.18
C LYS A 328 -26.12 -7.04 7.97
N GLU A 329 -25.96 -6.50 6.76
CA GLU A 329 -25.88 -7.31 5.52
C GLU A 329 -24.68 -8.27 5.55
N LEU A 330 -23.49 -7.81 6.01
CA LEU A 330 -22.32 -8.68 6.17
C LEU A 330 -22.53 -9.74 7.26
N GLU A 331 -23.10 -9.37 8.42
CA GLU A 331 -23.36 -10.32 9.51
C GLU A 331 -24.34 -11.41 9.10
N ASN A 332 -25.38 -11.07 8.34
CA ASN A 332 -26.42 -11.97 7.91
C ASN A 332 -26.18 -12.54 6.50
N PHE A 333 -24.99 -12.33 5.92
CA PHE A 333 -24.71 -12.79 4.57
C PHE A 333 -24.86 -14.31 4.46
N ARG A 334 -25.78 -14.75 3.59
CA ARG A 334 -26.23 -16.15 3.53
C ARG A 334 -25.08 -17.14 3.20
N ASP A 335 -24.21 -16.80 2.25
CA ASP A 335 -23.11 -17.66 1.81
C ASP A 335 -21.75 -17.00 2.05
N LYS A 336 -21.38 -16.87 3.34
CA LYS A 336 -20.06 -16.34 3.74
C LYS A 336 -18.90 -17.15 3.18
N PHE A 337 -19.08 -18.45 2.94
CA PHE A 337 -18.03 -19.30 2.38
C PHE A 337 -17.71 -18.88 0.93
N LYS A 338 -18.72 -18.70 0.09
CA LYS A 338 -18.56 -18.22 -1.30
C LYS A 338 -17.93 -16.83 -1.35
N LEU A 339 -18.38 -15.91 -0.49
CA LEU A 339 -17.80 -14.56 -0.36
C LEU A 339 -16.29 -14.64 -0.05
N LYS A 340 -15.88 -15.47 0.92
CA LYS A 340 -14.48 -15.72 1.30
C LYS A 340 -13.65 -16.34 0.18
N LEU A 341 -14.21 -17.26 -0.60
CA LEU A 341 -13.51 -17.87 -1.74
C LEU A 341 -13.30 -16.86 -2.88
N ASN A 342 -14.31 -16.05 -3.16
CA ASN A 342 -14.21 -15.04 -4.20
C ASN A 342 -13.20 -13.95 -3.84
N SER A 343 -13.16 -13.49 -2.58
CA SER A 343 -12.15 -12.56 -2.11
C SER A 343 -10.72 -13.14 -2.24
N LEU A 344 -10.53 -14.42 -1.92
CA LEU A 344 -9.26 -15.10 -2.12
C LEU A 344 -8.83 -15.17 -3.60
N LYS A 345 -9.77 -15.38 -4.53
CA LYS A 345 -9.48 -15.36 -5.98
C LYS A 345 -8.90 -14.01 -6.41
N ILE A 346 -9.44 -12.91 -5.89
CA ILE A 346 -8.91 -11.55 -6.16
C ILE A 346 -7.50 -11.39 -5.56
N ALA A 347 -7.32 -11.78 -4.29
CA ALA A 347 -6.02 -11.66 -3.61
C ALA A 347 -4.89 -12.45 -4.31
N LYS A 348 -5.20 -13.58 -4.95
CA LYS A 348 -4.21 -14.38 -5.70
C LYS A 348 -3.57 -13.63 -6.88
N LYS A 349 -4.25 -12.62 -7.44
CA LYS A 349 -3.69 -11.77 -8.49
C LYS A 349 -2.52 -10.90 -7.99
N PHE A 350 -2.44 -10.66 -6.67
CA PHE A 350 -1.44 -9.83 -6.01
C PHE A 350 -0.30 -10.64 -5.37
N THR A 351 -0.11 -11.90 -5.80
CA THR A 351 1.01 -12.71 -5.30
C THR A 351 2.33 -12.31 -5.97
N LEU A 352 3.44 -12.63 -5.30
CA LEU A 352 4.78 -12.44 -5.86
C LEU A 352 4.92 -13.13 -7.23
N PHE A 353 4.37 -14.34 -7.38
CA PHE A 353 4.42 -15.08 -8.64
C PHE A 353 3.63 -14.38 -9.75
N SER A 354 2.41 -13.91 -9.46
CA SER A 354 1.60 -13.18 -10.44
C SER A 354 2.29 -11.89 -10.89
N HIS A 355 2.92 -11.18 -9.95
CA HIS A 355 3.70 -9.98 -10.27
C HIS A 355 4.90 -10.29 -11.17
N TYR A 356 5.69 -11.31 -10.81
CA TYR A 356 6.81 -11.78 -11.63
C TYR A 356 6.36 -12.09 -13.06
N LYS A 357 5.30 -12.90 -13.23
CA LYS A 357 4.77 -13.27 -14.54
C LYS A 357 4.39 -12.05 -15.37
N SER A 358 3.61 -11.12 -14.77
CA SER A 358 3.19 -9.90 -15.46
C SER A 358 4.36 -8.97 -15.78
N PHE A 359 5.31 -8.80 -14.84
CA PHE A 359 6.47 -7.95 -15.06
C PHE A 359 7.39 -8.50 -16.17
N SER A 360 7.66 -9.81 -16.19
CA SER A 360 8.47 -10.44 -17.22
C SER A 360 7.88 -10.24 -18.61
N GLN A 361 6.56 -10.35 -18.75
CA GLN A 361 5.87 -10.08 -20.03
C GLN A 361 5.96 -8.61 -20.51
N LEU A 362 6.29 -7.68 -19.60
CA LEU A 362 6.42 -6.25 -19.94
C LEU A 362 7.82 -5.89 -20.44
N ILE A 363 8.83 -6.69 -20.09
CA ILE A 363 10.24 -6.38 -20.38
C ILE A 363 10.89 -7.32 -21.39
N PHE A 364 10.30 -8.49 -21.59
CA PHE A 364 10.63 -9.45 -22.66
C PHE A 364 9.50 -9.57 -23.66
#